data_af22af111f0e009755b115960360a732
#
_entry.id   af22af111f0e009755b115960360a732
#
_cell.length_a   1.000
_cell.length_b   1.000
_cell.length_c   1.000
_cell.angle_alpha   90.00
_cell.angle_beta   90.00
_cell.angle_gamma   90.00
#
_symmetry.space_group_name_H-M   'P 1'
#
loop_
_entity.id
_entity.type
_entity.pdbx_description
1 polymer ?
#
loop_
_entity_poly.entity_id
_entity_poly.type
_entity_poly.pdbx_seq_one_letter_code
_entity_poly.pdbx_strand_id
1 'polypeptide(L)'
;LKLSTLWGLAFSLLLGAPALAAAPATLRFATEEWPPFFSAALPGNGLTGTLLEAVLQRMDATAKIDYFPWKRAMQVGLHDRRYAGALAMFRTPEREKLCYFSSAVGSRQTVLAYLKDAPVTAARLEDLRGVRIGTVAGYSNGEAFDTLVRSGMLSVDEGLNNEMNLRKLLHRRFSAVVVEKRMLRYTLAGGGYTQAERERIVIAENLFPERSVHVCFQRTEEGLKRQRAFDEAARDVDLARIERDYWRTIGQTAGLPPPRQ
;
A
#
# COMPACT_ATOMS: atom_id res chain seq x y z
N LEU A 1 -15.81 -38.13 81.23
CA LEU A 1 -15.33 -38.33 79.88
C LEU A 1 -15.80 -37.20 79.01
N LYS A 2 -14.88 -36.26 78.56
CA LYS A 2 -15.20 -35.24 77.61
C LYS A 2 -14.51 -35.53 76.25
N LEU A 3 -15.32 -35.79 75.23
CA LEU A 3 -14.84 -35.84 73.85
C LEU A 3 -14.79 -34.42 73.24
N SER A 4 -13.61 -33.96 72.85
CA SER A 4 -13.39 -32.77 72.10
C SER A 4 -13.25 -33.08 70.60
N THR A 5 -14.22 -32.64 69.79
CA THR A 5 -14.27 -32.75 68.34
C THR A 5 -13.40 -31.63 67.70
N LEU A 6 -12.30 -31.99 67.07
CA LEU A 6 -11.48 -31.10 66.22
C LEU A 6 -12.13 -30.98 64.83
N TRP A 7 -12.58 -29.77 64.46
CA TRP A 7 -12.98 -29.43 63.11
C TRP A 7 -11.75 -28.88 62.35
N GLY A 8 -11.28 -29.70 61.40
CA GLY A 8 -10.24 -29.27 60.47
C GLY A 8 -10.84 -28.46 59.33
N LEU A 9 -10.47 -27.17 59.25
CA LEU A 9 -10.76 -26.32 58.10
C LEU A 9 -9.80 -26.71 56.92
N ALA A 10 -10.34 -27.36 55.89
CA ALA A 10 -9.65 -27.57 54.64
C ALA A 10 -9.70 -26.26 53.81
N PHE A 11 -8.58 -25.55 53.76
CA PHE A 11 -8.42 -24.35 52.91
C PHE A 11 -8.05 -24.83 51.51
N SER A 12 -9.04 -24.90 50.59
CA SER A 12 -8.79 -25.21 49.17
C SER A 12 -8.13 -24.05 48.48
N LEU A 13 -6.82 -24.12 48.24
CA LEU A 13 -6.11 -23.20 47.34
C LEU A 13 -6.57 -23.50 45.89
N LEU A 14 -7.44 -22.65 45.36
CA LEU A 14 -7.73 -22.56 43.94
C LEU A 14 -6.48 -21.93 43.26
N LEU A 15 -5.57 -22.78 42.79
CA LEU A 15 -4.52 -22.38 41.87
C LEU A 15 -5.19 -22.02 40.54
N GLY A 16 -5.42 -20.73 40.32
CA GLY A 16 -5.82 -20.20 39.01
C GLY A 16 -4.72 -20.52 37.99
N ALA A 17 -4.98 -21.47 37.08
CA ALA A 17 -4.08 -21.70 35.96
C ALA A 17 -3.92 -20.40 35.15
N PRO A 18 -2.68 -19.97 34.82
CA PRO A 18 -2.50 -18.82 33.92
C PRO A 18 -3.18 -19.14 32.60
N ALA A 19 -4.13 -18.29 32.21
CA ALA A 19 -4.71 -18.35 30.86
C ALA A 19 -3.57 -18.15 29.87
N LEU A 20 -3.19 -19.20 29.11
CA LEU A 20 -2.29 -19.07 27.99
C LEU A 20 -2.93 -18.06 27.02
N ALA A 21 -2.34 -16.86 26.90
CA ALA A 21 -2.74 -15.92 25.87
C ALA A 21 -2.57 -16.62 24.52
N ALA A 22 -3.64 -16.71 23.74
CA ALA A 22 -3.59 -17.29 22.39
C ALA A 22 -2.60 -16.45 21.56
N ALA A 23 -1.75 -17.11 20.76
CA ALA A 23 -0.85 -16.41 19.87
C ALA A 23 -1.66 -15.54 18.88
N PRO A 24 -1.15 -14.32 18.54
CA PRO A 24 -1.83 -13.45 17.59
C PRO A 24 -2.16 -14.15 16.28
N ALA A 25 -3.34 -13.88 15.73
CA ALA A 25 -3.75 -14.45 14.44
C ALA A 25 -2.87 -13.89 13.31
N THR A 26 -2.29 -14.76 12.47
CA THR A 26 -1.52 -14.32 11.31
C THR A 26 -2.42 -14.17 10.09
N LEU A 27 -2.61 -12.94 9.61
CA LEU A 27 -3.33 -12.63 8.39
C LEU A 27 -2.36 -12.53 7.21
N ARG A 28 -2.59 -13.33 6.17
CA ARG A 28 -1.75 -13.33 4.98
C ARG A 28 -2.30 -12.40 3.92
N PHE A 29 -1.45 -11.54 3.36
CA PHE A 29 -1.84 -10.57 2.33
C PHE A 29 -0.93 -10.67 1.12
N ALA A 30 -1.45 -10.30 -0.05
CA ALA A 30 -0.70 -10.19 -1.29
C ALA A 30 -0.56 -8.71 -1.70
N THR A 31 0.63 -8.33 -2.16
CA THR A 31 0.93 -7.01 -2.72
C THR A 31 2.06 -7.13 -3.75
N GLU A 32 2.51 -5.98 -4.26
CA GLU A 32 3.70 -5.89 -5.09
C GLU A 32 4.85 -5.18 -4.34
N GLU A 33 6.07 -5.31 -4.83
CA GLU A 33 7.17 -4.44 -4.44
C GLU A 33 6.89 -3.03 -4.93
N TRP A 34 6.61 -2.14 -4.00
CA TRP A 34 6.26 -0.74 -4.25
C TRP A 34 6.92 0.18 -3.21
N PRO A 35 8.26 0.22 -3.17
CA PRO A 35 8.97 1.03 -2.20
C PRO A 35 8.72 2.53 -2.45
N PRO A 36 8.68 3.34 -1.40
CA PRO A 36 8.92 3.04 0.01
C PRO A 36 7.66 2.58 0.77
N PHE A 37 6.55 2.28 0.09
CA PHE A 37 5.25 1.95 0.72
C PHE A 37 5.15 0.48 1.12
N PHE A 38 5.51 -0.42 0.21
CA PHE A 38 5.62 -1.86 0.45
C PHE A 38 6.92 -2.40 -0.13
N SER A 39 7.75 -3.02 0.71
CA SER A 39 8.94 -3.74 0.28
C SER A 39 9.43 -4.67 1.38
N ALA A 40 9.77 -5.90 1.02
CA ALA A 40 10.37 -6.86 1.93
C ALA A 40 11.76 -6.40 2.46
N ALA A 41 12.43 -5.51 1.74
CA ALA A 41 13.74 -4.97 2.10
C ALA A 41 13.68 -3.79 3.09
N LEU A 42 12.49 -3.26 3.38
CA LEU A 42 12.33 -2.08 4.24
C LEU A 42 11.83 -2.45 5.64
N PRO A 43 12.23 -1.70 6.68
CA PRO A 43 11.68 -1.87 8.03
C PRO A 43 10.15 -1.84 8.02
N GLY A 44 9.51 -2.76 8.75
CA GLY A 44 8.06 -2.87 8.81
C GLY A 44 7.38 -3.16 7.46
N ASN A 45 8.11 -3.76 6.51
CA ASN A 45 7.65 -3.94 5.12
C ASN A 45 7.30 -2.62 4.40
N GLY A 46 7.95 -1.51 4.76
CA GLY A 46 7.70 -0.18 4.22
C GLY A 46 6.65 0.61 5.01
N LEU A 47 6.38 1.85 4.57
CA LEU A 47 5.43 2.74 5.26
C LEU A 47 4.07 2.11 5.47
N THR A 48 3.45 1.62 4.39
CA THR A 48 2.08 1.09 4.48
C THR A 48 2.05 -0.26 5.21
N GLY A 49 3.15 -1.02 5.15
CA GLY A 49 3.34 -2.21 5.99
C GLY A 49 3.35 -1.86 7.48
N THR A 50 4.08 -0.81 7.85
CA THR A 50 4.12 -0.29 9.24
C THR A 50 2.74 0.19 9.71
N LEU A 51 2.01 0.91 8.86
CA LEU A 51 0.64 1.37 9.17
C LEU A 51 -0.33 0.19 9.32
N LEU A 52 -0.26 -0.79 8.43
CA LEU A 52 -1.04 -2.04 8.50
C LEU A 52 -0.80 -2.77 9.81
N GLU A 53 0.47 -2.99 10.17
CA GLU A 53 0.84 -3.72 11.37
C GLU A 53 0.33 -3.02 12.65
N ALA A 54 0.40 -1.68 12.70
CA ALA A 54 -0.11 -0.90 13.82
C ALA A 54 -1.64 -1.08 14.05
N VAL A 55 -2.40 -1.23 12.96
CA VAL A 55 -3.84 -1.53 13.06
C VAL A 55 -4.07 -2.98 13.46
N LEU A 56 -3.33 -3.93 12.85
CA LEU A 56 -3.49 -5.37 13.13
C LEU A 56 -3.15 -5.71 14.58
N GLN A 57 -2.17 -5.05 15.19
CA GLN A 57 -1.84 -5.21 16.62
C GLN A 57 -3.03 -4.89 17.54
N ARG A 58 -3.91 -3.95 17.15
CA ARG A 58 -5.16 -3.67 17.89
C ARG A 58 -6.22 -4.75 17.71
N MET A 59 -6.03 -5.64 16.74
CA MET A 59 -6.89 -6.79 16.46
C MET A 59 -6.30 -8.10 17.00
N ASP A 60 -5.26 -8.07 17.82
CA ASP A 60 -4.47 -9.25 18.23
C ASP A 60 -4.04 -10.09 17.01
N ALA A 61 -3.63 -9.42 15.93
CA ALA A 61 -3.21 -10.03 14.68
C ALA A 61 -1.87 -9.46 14.18
N THR A 62 -1.23 -10.22 13.29
CA THR A 62 0.00 -9.83 12.58
C THR A 62 -0.17 -10.04 11.08
N ALA A 63 0.66 -9.35 10.26
CA ALA A 63 0.66 -9.51 8.82
C ALA A 63 1.76 -10.48 8.35
N LYS A 64 1.40 -11.40 7.43
CA LYS A 64 2.36 -12.05 6.53
C LYS A 64 2.12 -11.51 5.13
N ILE A 65 3.11 -10.83 4.55
CA ILE A 65 2.99 -10.18 3.25
C ILE A 65 3.79 -10.97 2.22
N ASP A 66 3.13 -11.35 1.12
CA ASP A 66 3.77 -11.98 -0.03
C ASP A 66 3.75 -11.01 -1.22
N TYR A 67 4.87 -10.96 -1.93
CA TYR A 67 5.11 -10.01 -3.01
C TYR A 67 5.02 -10.70 -4.37
N PHE A 68 4.25 -10.11 -5.29
CA PHE A 68 4.03 -10.60 -6.65
C PHE A 68 3.96 -9.41 -7.62
N PRO A 69 4.09 -9.61 -8.94
CA PRO A 69 3.65 -8.60 -9.91
C PRO A 69 2.18 -8.24 -9.67
N TRP A 70 1.82 -6.95 -9.81
CA TRP A 70 0.54 -6.41 -9.37
C TRP A 70 -0.71 -7.22 -9.78
N LYS A 71 -0.84 -7.56 -11.09
CA LYS A 71 -1.98 -8.39 -11.55
C LYS A 71 -2.06 -9.72 -10.80
N ARG A 72 -0.91 -10.34 -10.50
CA ARG A 72 -0.86 -11.58 -9.74
C ARG A 72 -1.20 -11.37 -8.28
N ALA A 73 -0.71 -10.28 -7.66
CA ALA A 73 -1.04 -9.92 -6.29
C ALA A 73 -2.56 -9.75 -6.09
N MET A 74 -3.22 -9.03 -6.99
CA MET A 74 -4.68 -8.89 -6.99
C MET A 74 -5.37 -10.25 -7.11
N GLN A 75 -4.98 -11.08 -8.09
CA GLN A 75 -5.60 -12.38 -8.31
C GLN A 75 -5.48 -13.28 -7.09
N VAL A 76 -4.27 -13.39 -6.53
CA VAL A 76 -3.98 -14.24 -5.37
C VAL A 76 -4.68 -13.68 -4.12
N GLY A 77 -4.52 -12.40 -3.82
CA GLY A 77 -5.09 -11.76 -2.65
C GLY A 77 -6.63 -11.82 -2.60
N LEU A 78 -7.29 -11.72 -3.75
CA LEU A 78 -8.76 -11.68 -3.80
C LEU A 78 -9.44 -13.04 -3.95
N HIS A 79 -8.73 -14.07 -4.46
CA HIS A 79 -9.37 -15.34 -4.82
C HIS A 79 -8.76 -16.58 -4.16
N ASP A 80 -7.52 -16.52 -3.65
CA ASP A 80 -6.91 -17.64 -2.94
C ASP A 80 -7.27 -17.58 -1.44
N ARG A 81 -7.98 -18.59 -0.95
CA ARG A 81 -8.47 -18.66 0.45
C ARG A 81 -7.38 -18.59 1.52
N ARG A 82 -6.12 -18.79 1.16
CA ARG A 82 -4.97 -18.63 2.06
C ARG A 82 -4.69 -17.18 2.42
N TYR A 83 -5.27 -16.23 1.70
CA TYR A 83 -5.06 -14.80 1.88
C TYR A 83 -6.29 -14.13 2.48
N ALA A 84 -6.06 -13.14 3.31
CA ALA A 84 -7.11 -12.27 3.85
C ALA A 84 -7.55 -11.22 2.82
N GLY A 85 -6.64 -10.83 1.91
CA GLY A 85 -6.90 -9.80 0.92
C GLY A 85 -5.64 -9.35 0.16
N ALA A 86 -5.80 -8.25 -0.58
CA ALA A 86 -4.74 -7.54 -1.27
C ALA A 86 -4.49 -6.16 -0.65
N LEU A 87 -3.24 -5.70 -0.69
CA LEU A 87 -2.81 -4.41 -0.14
C LEU A 87 -2.56 -3.40 -1.26
N ALA A 88 -2.29 -2.12 -0.89
CA ALA A 88 -2.03 -1.02 -1.80
C ALA A 88 -3.17 -0.74 -2.80
N MET A 89 -4.40 -0.98 -2.40
CA MET A 89 -5.53 -0.91 -3.32
C MET A 89 -6.14 0.49 -3.38
N PHE A 90 -6.16 1.09 -4.55
CA PHE A 90 -7.00 2.26 -4.82
C PHE A 90 -8.45 1.80 -5.05
N ARG A 91 -9.40 2.52 -4.43
CA ARG A 91 -10.82 2.23 -4.58
C ARG A 91 -11.30 2.67 -5.97
N THR A 92 -12.02 1.78 -6.65
CA THR A 92 -12.75 2.05 -7.89
C THR A 92 -14.10 1.31 -7.88
N PRO A 93 -15.11 1.75 -8.65
CA PRO A 93 -16.40 1.08 -8.73
C PRO A 93 -16.29 -0.41 -9.11
N GLU A 94 -15.35 -0.76 -10.00
CA GLU A 94 -15.12 -2.14 -10.42
C GLU A 94 -14.55 -2.98 -9.27
N ARG A 95 -13.57 -2.42 -8.54
CA ARG A 95 -12.92 -3.12 -7.43
C ARG A 95 -13.82 -3.28 -6.21
N GLU A 96 -14.76 -2.36 -5.98
CA GLU A 96 -15.78 -2.49 -4.93
C GLU A 96 -16.68 -3.72 -5.10
N LYS A 97 -16.81 -4.21 -6.33
CA LYS A 97 -17.52 -5.46 -6.63
C LYS A 97 -16.70 -6.70 -6.26
N LEU A 98 -15.38 -6.57 -6.14
CA LEU A 98 -14.46 -7.70 -5.96
C LEU A 98 -14.08 -7.93 -4.49
N CYS A 99 -14.13 -6.90 -3.64
CA CYS A 99 -13.67 -6.99 -2.25
C CYS A 99 -14.37 -5.99 -1.33
N TYR A 100 -14.12 -6.11 -0.04
CA TYR A 100 -14.51 -5.15 0.98
C TYR A 100 -13.32 -4.24 1.30
N PHE A 101 -13.45 -2.96 0.98
CA PHE A 101 -12.42 -1.96 1.26
C PHE A 101 -12.42 -1.56 2.73
N SER A 102 -11.23 -1.50 3.33
CA SER A 102 -11.04 -0.88 4.64
C SER A 102 -11.21 0.64 4.61
N SER A 103 -11.21 1.27 5.78
CA SER A 103 -10.83 2.68 5.93
C SER A 103 -9.45 2.93 5.30
N ALA A 104 -9.14 4.21 5.02
CA ALA A 104 -7.88 4.57 4.37
C ALA A 104 -6.67 4.28 5.29
N VAL A 105 -5.63 3.69 4.73
CA VAL A 105 -4.34 3.49 5.38
C VAL A 105 -3.26 4.46 4.86
N GLY A 106 -3.68 5.61 4.41
CA GLY A 106 -2.86 6.68 3.87
C GLY A 106 -3.35 7.15 2.52
N SER A 107 -2.64 8.13 1.94
CA SER A 107 -2.95 8.69 0.61
C SER A 107 -1.72 8.75 -0.28
N ARG A 108 -1.93 8.83 -1.60
CA ARG A 108 -0.88 8.79 -2.61
C ARG A 108 -1.14 9.80 -3.71
N GLN A 109 -0.08 10.50 -4.09
CA GLN A 109 -0.10 11.48 -5.18
C GLN A 109 0.43 10.84 -6.46
N THR A 110 -0.46 10.56 -7.39
CA THR A 110 -0.08 10.20 -8.76
C THR A 110 0.40 11.44 -9.52
N VAL A 111 1.42 11.29 -10.36
CA VAL A 111 2.00 12.35 -11.18
C VAL A 111 2.30 11.84 -12.58
N LEU A 112 2.48 12.77 -13.52
CA LEU A 112 3.04 12.48 -14.83
C LEU A 112 4.53 12.83 -14.81
N ALA A 113 5.40 11.88 -15.08
CA ALA A 113 6.84 12.13 -15.26
C ALA A 113 7.22 12.07 -16.74
N TYR A 114 8.08 12.99 -17.19
CA TYR A 114 8.55 13.11 -18.56
C TYR A 114 10.00 13.59 -18.58
N LEU A 115 10.62 13.62 -19.76
CA LEU A 115 12.01 14.08 -19.90
C LEU A 115 12.07 15.60 -20.13
N LYS A 116 12.99 16.28 -19.44
CA LYS A 116 13.23 17.72 -19.57
C LYS A 116 13.53 18.14 -21.00
N ASP A 117 14.25 17.31 -21.74
CA ASP A 117 14.64 17.52 -23.13
C ASP A 117 13.60 17.00 -24.16
N ALA A 118 12.43 16.54 -23.69
CA ALA A 118 11.25 16.19 -24.46
C ALA A 118 9.99 16.49 -23.63
N PRO A 119 9.69 17.78 -23.40
CA PRO A 119 8.64 18.20 -22.49
C PRO A 119 7.25 17.77 -22.98
N VAL A 120 6.41 17.38 -22.04
CA VAL A 120 4.99 17.15 -22.26
C VAL A 120 4.21 18.27 -21.58
N THR A 121 3.51 19.07 -22.39
CA THR A 121 2.69 20.18 -21.90
C THR A 121 1.25 19.73 -21.81
N ALA A 122 0.69 19.68 -20.59
CA ALA A 122 -0.69 19.35 -20.33
C ALA A 122 -1.19 20.13 -19.12
N ALA A 123 -2.31 20.83 -19.26
CA ALA A 123 -3.03 21.45 -18.16
C ALA A 123 -4.15 20.54 -17.64
N ARG A 124 -4.66 19.65 -18.50
CA ARG A 124 -5.70 18.67 -18.23
C ARG A 124 -5.34 17.31 -18.84
N LEU A 125 -6.02 16.25 -18.41
CA LEU A 125 -5.77 14.89 -18.91
C LEU A 125 -6.00 14.75 -20.42
N GLU A 126 -6.99 15.46 -20.98
CA GLU A 126 -7.34 15.43 -22.41
C GLU A 126 -6.20 15.98 -23.30
N ASP A 127 -5.35 16.84 -22.75
CA ASP A 127 -4.20 17.41 -23.47
C ASP A 127 -3.12 16.34 -23.74
N LEU A 128 -3.21 15.20 -23.07
CA LEU A 128 -2.33 14.05 -23.28
C LEU A 128 -2.67 13.22 -24.52
N ARG A 129 -3.66 13.63 -25.33
CA ARG A 129 -4.00 12.95 -26.59
C ARG A 129 -2.77 12.89 -27.50
N GLY A 130 -2.47 11.70 -28.02
CA GLY A 130 -1.30 11.47 -28.88
C GLY A 130 0.04 11.31 -28.13
N VAL A 131 0.06 11.54 -26.81
CA VAL A 131 1.23 11.27 -25.97
C VAL A 131 1.32 9.77 -25.72
N ARG A 132 2.50 9.16 -25.95
CA ARG A 132 2.74 7.76 -25.59
C ARG A 132 3.04 7.67 -24.10
N ILE A 133 2.11 7.11 -23.35
CA ILE A 133 2.14 7.07 -21.87
C ILE A 133 2.41 5.66 -21.38
N GLY A 134 3.43 5.49 -20.53
CA GLY A 134 3.69 4.24 -19.81
C GLY A 134 2.88 4.17 -18.52
N THR A 135 2.22 3.02 -18.27
CA THR A 135 1.53 2.68 -17.02
C THR A 135 1.91 1.29 -16.55
N VAL A 136 1.58 0.92 -15.32
CA VAL A 136 1.76 -0.47 -14.86
C VAL A 136 0.50 -1.28 -15.13
N ALA A 137 0.67 -2.48 -15.62
CA ALA A 137 -0.41 -3.39 -15.98
C ALA A 137 -1.37 -3.66 -14.80
N GLY A 138 -2.64 -3.32 -14.99
CA GLY A 138 -3.71 -3.48 -13.98
C GLY A 138 -3.77 -2.38 -12.91
N TYR A 139 -2.96 -1.32 -13.00
CA TYR A 139 -3.13 -0.14 -12.15
C TYR A 139 -4.42 0.60 -12.51
N SER A 140 -4.98 1.27 -11.50
CA SER A 140 -5.92 2.37 -11.70
C SER A 140 -5.17 3.68 -11.44
N ASN A 141 -5.17 4.56 -12.43
CA ASN A 141 -4.53 5.86 -12.33
C ASN A 141 -5.53 6.99 -12.03
N GLY A 142 -6.75 6.63 -11.68
CA GLY A 142 -7.86 7.52 -11.36
C GLY A 142 -8.96 7.46 -12.41
N GLU A 143 -10.21 7.58 -11.97
CA GLU A 143 -11.41 7.35 -12.83
C GLU A 143 -11.40 8.23 -14.10
N ALA A 144 -11.00 9.49 -13.98
CA ALA A 144 -10.92 10.39 -15.15
C ALA A 144 -9.91 9.89 -16.19
N PHE A 145 -8.68 9.55 -15.76
CA PHE A 145 -7.64 9.03 -16.65
C PHE A 145 -8.04 7.67 -17.23
N ASP A 146 -8.51 6.76 -16.38
CA ASP A 146 -8.89 5.40 -16.78
C ASP A 146 -10.06 5.42 -17.78
N THR A 147 -11.00 6.40 -17.65
CA THR A 147 -12.10 6.60 -18.61
C THR A 147 -11.59 7.09 -19.97
N LEU A 148 -10.65 8.02 -20.00
CA LEU A 148 -10.04 8.48 -21.25
C LEU A 148 -9.27 7.37 -21.97
N VAL A 149 -8.64 6.47 -21.21
CA VAL A 149 -8.00 5.26 -21.78
C VAL A 149 -9.04 4.29 -22.34
N ARG A 150 -10.10 3.98 -21.57
CA ARG A 150 -11.18 3.08 -22.01
C ARG A 150 -11.93 3.60 -23.26
N SER A 151 -12.07 4.91 -23.39
CA SER A 151 -12.70 5.53 -24.57
C SER A 151 -11.77 5.59 -25.79
N GLY A 152 -10.50 5.20 -25.66
CA GLY A 152 -9.51 5.31 -26.73
C GLY A 152 -8.98 6.72 -26.97
N MET A 153 -9.37 7.71 -26.13
CA MET A 153 -8.85 9.07 -26.24
C MET A 153 -7.37 9.15 -25.86
N LEU A 154 -6.95 8.39 -24.84
CA LEU A 154 -5.57 8.24 -24.46
C LEU A 154 -5.06 6.83 -24.81
N SER A 155 -3.82 6.76 -25.29
CA SER A 155 -3.12 5.51 -25.55
C SER A 155 -2.08 5.26 -24.47
N VAL A 156 -2.13 4.08 -23.84
CA VAL A 156 -1.17 3.67 -22.82
C VAL A 156 -0.45 2.38 -23.23
N ASP A 157 0.81 2.27 -22.83
CA ASP A 157 1.60 1.04 -22.95
C ASP A 157 1.82 0.50 -21.52
N GLU A 158 1.30 -0.69 -21.24
CA GLU A 158 1.39 -1.31 -19.93
C GLU A 158 2.73 -2.02 -19.75
N GLY A 159 3.51 -1.59 -18.76
CA GLY A 159 4.72 -2.28 -18.29
C GLY A 159 4.46 -3.19 -17.11
N LEU A 160 5.42 -4.05 -16.81
CA LEU A 160 5.33 -4.99 -15.69
C LEU A 160 5.41 -4.28 -14.33
N ASN A 161 6.22 -3.23 -14.22
CA ASN A 161 6.44 -2.46 -13.01
C ASN A 161 6.93 -1.03 -13.31
N ASN A 162 6.98 -0.20 -12.28
CA ASN A 162 7.36 1.20 -12.40
C ASN A 162 8.82 1.39 -12.82
N GLU A 163 9.75 0.58 -12.33
CA GLU A 163 11.17 0.69 -12.69
C GLU A 163 11.39 0.45 -14.19
N MET A 164 10.78 -0.58 -14.74
CA MET A 164 10.83 -0.85 -16.18
C MET A 164 10.28 0.34 -16.99
N ASN A 165 9.18 0.94 -16.54
CA ASN A 165 8.58 2.10 -17.21
C ASN A 165 9.48 3.34 -17.15
N LEU A 166 10.16 3.59 -16.02
CA LEU A 166 11.14 4.68 -15.91
C LEU A 166 12.35 4.45 -16.83
N ARG A 167 12.85 3.21 -16.95
CA ARG A 167 13.91 2.86 -17.90
C ARG A 167 13.47 3.08 -19.35
N LYS A 168 12.24 2.67 -19.71
CA LYS A 168 11.65 2.92 -21.04
C LYS A 168 11.51 4.42 -21.32
N LEU A 169 11.13 5.25 -20.32
CA LEU A 169 11.06 6.70 -20.43
C LEU A 169 12.45 7.28 -20.74
N LEU A 170 13.49 6.95 -19.98
CA LEU A 170 14.87 7.41 -20.19
C LEU A 170 15.41 7.06 -21.57
N HIS A 171 14.99 5.91 -22.13
CA HIS A 171 15.29 5.47 -23.48
C HIS A 171 14.30 5.99 -24.55
N ARG A 172 13.46 7.00 -24.21
CA ARG A 172 12.47 7.62 -25.12
C ARG A 172 11.49 6.64 -25.80
N ARG A 173 11.25 5.49 -25.16
CA ARG A 173 10.21 4.55 -25.61
C ARG A 173 8.81 5.02 -25.24
N PHE A 174 8.72 5.89 -24.21
CA PHE A 174 7.55 6.65 -23.82
C PHE A 174 7.85 8.15 -23.90
N SER A 175 6.81 8.95 -24.08
CA SER A 175 6.89 10.40 -23.91
C SER A 175 6.69 10.79 -22.44
N ALA A 176 5.89 10.02 -21.72
CA ALA A 176 5.62 10.19 -20.30
C ALA A 176 5.32 8.86 -19.60
N VAL A 177 5.39 8.84 -18.27
CA VAL A 177 4.93 7.72 -17.42
C VAL A 177 4.04 8.26 -16.31
N VAL A 178 2.97 7.52 -16.00
CA VAL A 178 2.14 7.77 -14.83
C VAL A 178 2.72 6.97 -13.66
N VAL A 179 3.00 7.66 -12.56
CA VAL A 179 3.74 7.08 -11.43
C VAL A 179 3.38 7.76 -10.12
N GLU A 180 3.53 7.08 -8.98
CA GLU A 180 3.38 7.70 -7.67
C GLU A 180 4.63 8.56 -7.35
N LYS A 181 4.41 9.78 -6.85
CA LYS A 181 5.43 10.83 -6.67
C LYS A 181 6.56 10.43 -5.71
N ARG A 182 6.22 9.88 -4.55
CA ARG A 182 7.22 9.49 -3.54
C ARG A 182 7.99 8.23 -3.96
N MET A 183 7.28 7.27 -4.60
CA MET A 183 7.90 6.09 -5.18
C MET A 183 8.92 6.49 -6.26
N LEU A 184 8.55 7.40 -7.17
CA LEU A 184 9.48 7.93 -8.17
C LEU A 184 10.73 8.52 -7.52
N ARG A 185 10.56 9.41 -6.54
CA ARG A 185 11.68 10.05 -5.83
C ARG A 185 12.56 9.03 -5.12
N TYR A 186 11.95 8.06 -4.44
CA TYR A 186 12.66 6.98 -3.76
C TYR A 186 13.48 6.14 -4.75
N THR A 187 12.87 5.73 -5.87
CA THR A 187 13.52 4.93 -6.91
C THR A 187 14.70 5.68 -7.54
N LEU A 188 14.54 6.96 -7.81
CA LEU A 188 15.61 7.80 -8.38
C LEU A 188 16.73 8.08 -7.37
N ALA A 189 16.45 8.18 -6.08
CA ALA A 189 17.47 8.34 -5.03
C ALA A 189 18.28 7.07 -4.80
N GLY A 190 17.71 5.88 -5.04
CA GLY A 190 18.41 4.60 -5.00
C GLY A 190 19.50 4.52 -6.08
N GLY A 191 20.58 3.78 -5.82
CA GLY A 191 21.80 3.75 -6.66
C GLY A 191 21.66 3.23 -8.10
N GLY A 192 20.44 2.95 -8.57
CA GLY A 192 20.18 2.41 -9.91
C GLY A 192 20.14 3.44 -11.05
N TYR A 193 20.26 4.76 -10.76
CA TYR A 193 20.21 5.84 -11.73
C TYR A 193 21.36 6.80 -11.52
N THR A 194 21.99 7.24 -12.62
CA THR A 194 23.03 8.27 -12.60
C THR A 194 22.43 9.64 -12.27
N GLN A 195 23.26 10.58 -11.82
CA GLN A 195 22.80 11.95 -11.58
C GLN A 195 22.21 12.57 -12.86
N ALA A 196 22.87 12.38 -14.01
CA ALA A 196 22.39 12.87 -15.30
C ALA A 196 21.00 12.32 -15.68
N GLU A 197 20.73 11.02 -15.42
CA GLU A 197 19.41 10.42 -15.66
C GLU A 197 18.34 11.03 -14.75
N ARG A 198 18.66 11.27 -13.46
CA ARG A 198 17.73 11.87 -12.49
C ARG A 198 17.35 13.30 -12.90
N GLU A 199 18.33 14.11 -13.29
CA GLU A 199 18.14 15.51 -13.69
C GLU A 199 17.33 15.67 -14.98
N ARG A 200 17.23 14.62 -15.79
CA ARG A 200 16.39 14.60 -16.99
C ARG A 200 14.91 14.40 -16.70
N ILE A 201 14.55 13.84 -15.54
CA ILE A 201 13.15 13.53 -15.23
C ILE A 201 12.47 14.70 -14.55
N VAL A 202 11.38 15.17 -15.13
CA VAL A 202 10.54 16.27 -14.65
C VAL A 202 9.15 15.73 -14.31
N ILE A 203 8.48 16.36 -13.35
CA ILE A 203 7.16 15.95 -12.83
C ILE A 203 6.13 17.04 -13.11
N ALA A 204 4.99 16.68 -13.72
CA ALA A 204 3.77 17.48 -13.70
C ALA A 204 2.85 16.96 -12.57
N GLU A 205 2.62 17.79 -11.54
CA GLU A 205 1.96 17.39 -10.30
C GLU A 205 0.42 17.56 -10.33
N ASN A 206 -0.11 18.46 -11.16
CA ASN A 206 -1.49 18.96 -11.05
C ASN A 206 -2.52 18.18 -11.90
N LEU A 207 -2.12 17.11 -12.58
CA LEU A 207 -3.00 16.36 -13.48
C LEU A 207 -3.86 15.31 -12.75
N PHE A 208 -3.44 14.85 -11.58
CA PHE A 208 -4.09 13.78 -10.85
C PHE A 208 -4.43 14.22 -9.42
N PRO A 209 -5.65 13.93 -8.93
CA PRO A 209 -5.97 14.16 -7.53
C PRO A 209 -5.21 13.19 -6.63
N GLU A 210 -4.98 13.58 -5.39
CA GLU A 210 -4.51 12.67 -4.36
C GLU A 210 -5.59 11.61 -4.06
N ARG A 211 -5.20 10.36 -3.87
CA ARG A 211 -6.13 9.25 -3.63
C ARG A 211 -5.72 8.42 -2.44
N SER A 212 -6.72 8.00 -1.64
CA SER A 212 -6.52 7.08 -0.53
C SER A 212 -6.19 5.67 -0.99
N VAL A 213 -5.35 4.98 -0.22
CA VAL A 213 -5.06 3.55 -0.36
C VAL A 213 -5.68 2.76 0.78
N HIS A 214 -6.02 1.53 0.48
CA HIS A 214 -6.82 0.68 1.36
C HIS A 214 -6.30 -0.75 1.38
N VAL A 215 -6.72 -1.51 2.39
CA VAL A 215 -6.74 -2.97 2.36
C VAL A 215 -8.03 -3.41 1.66
N CYS A 216 -7.90 -4.38 0.77
CA CYS A 216 -9.02 -4.97 0.04
C CYS A 216 -9.20 -6.40 0.56
N PHE A 217 -10.11 -6.59 1.51
CA PHE A 217 -10.43 -7.89 2.08
C PHE A 217 -11.29 -8.69 1.12
N GLN A 218 -11.09 -10.01 1.07
CA GLN A 218 -11.83 -10.90 0.16
C GLN A 218 -13.35 -10.74 0.34
N ARG A 219 -14.10 -10.86 -0.76
CA ARG A 219 -15.57 -10.75 -0.74
C ARG A 219 -16.21 -12.05 -0.24
N THR A 220 -15.97 -12.35 1.03
CA THR A 220 -16.49 -13.48 1.78
C THR A 220 -17.08 -12.98 3.10
N GLU A 221 -17.86 -13.81 3.81
CA GLU A 221 -18.36 -13.46 5.14
C GLU A 221 -17.22 -13.16 6.12
N GLU A 222 -16.17 -13.99 6.09
CA GLU A 222 -14.97 -13.77 6.90
C GLU A 222 -14.21 -12.49 6.52
N GLY A 223 -14.11 -12.19 5.22
CA GLY A 223 -13.50 -10.94 4.75
C GLY A 223 -14.29 -9.70 5.20
N LEU A 224 -15.61 -9.77 5.25
CA LEU A 224 -16.44 -8.68 5.79
C LEU A 224 -16.23 -8.50 7.30
N LYS A 225 -16.12 -9.60 8.07
CA LYS A 225 -15.80 -9.53 9.51
C LYS A 225 -14.43 -8.88 9.75
N ARG A 226 -13.42 -9.29 8.99
CA ARG A 226 -12.06 -8.73 9.07
C ARG A 226 -12.03 -7.24 8.71
N GLN A 227 -12.73 -6.85 7.65
CA GLN A 227 -12.82 -5.46 7.24
C GLN A 227 -13.44 -4.59 8.34
N ARG A 228 -14.55 -5.02 8.97
CA ARG A 228 -15.18 -4.28 10.06
C ARG A 228 -14.29 -4.16 11.30
N ALA A 229 -13.65 -5.26 11.70
CA ALA A 229 -12.71 -5.27 12.82
C ALA A 229 -11.51 -4.35 12.54
N PHE A 230 -11.00 -4.36 11.30
CA PHE A 230 -9.92 -3.47 10.87
C PHE A 230 -10.33 -1.99 10.96
N ASP A 231 -11.51 -1.64 10.47
CA ASP A 231 -12.00 -0.26 10.49
C ASP A 231 -12.26 0.23 11.90
N GLU A 232 -12.71 -0.62 12.80
CA GLU A 232 -12.86 -0.30 14.22
C GLU A 232 -11.48 -0.06 14.87
N ALA A 233 -10.56 -1.00 14.69
CA ALA A 233 -9.21 -0.90 15.23
C ALA A 233 -8.44 0.33 14.70
N ALA A 234 -8.64 0.70 13.43
CA ALA A 234 -7.98 1.84 12.81
C ALA A 234 -8.37 3.19 13.42
N ARG A 235 -9.54 3.30 14.07
CA ARG A 235 -9.98 4.55 14.75
C ARG A 235 -9.09 4.93 15.93
N ASP A 236 -8.49 3.94 16.58
CA ASP A 236 -7.65 4.10 17.76
C ASP A 236 -6.15 4.19 17.43
N VAL A 237 -5.80 4.28 16.13
CA VAL A 237 -4.42 4.38 15.66
C VAL A 237 -4.17 5.73 15.01
N ASP A 238 -3.21 6.49 15.53
CA ASP A 238 -2.75 7.75 14.91
C ASP A 238 -1.84 7.43 13.70
N LEU A 239 -2.48 7.04 12.58
CA LEU A 239 -1.79 6.71 11.33
C LEU A 239 -0.95 7.89 10.81
N ALA A 240 -1.42 9.12 11.00
CA ALA A 240 -0.70 10.31 10.56
C ALA A 240 0.61 10.50 11.33
N ARG A 241 0.62 10.24 12.63
CA ARG A 241 1.85 10.28 13.44
C ARG A 241 2.83 9.20 13.00
N ILE A 242 2.35 7.96 12.81
CA ILE A 242 3.20 6.85 12.35
C ILE A 242 3.82 7.17 10.99
N GLU A 243 3.04 7.73 10.06
CA GLU A 243 3.56 8.16 8.76
C GLU A 243 4.65 9.23 8.89
N ARG A 244 4.42 10.28 9.70
CA ARG A 244 5.45 11.31 9.97
C ARG A 244 6.73 10.73 10.57
N ASP A 245 6.59 9.82 11.53
CA ASP A 245 7.73 9.19 12.20
C ASP A 245 8.50 8.29 11.24
N TYR A 246 7.81 7.53 10.40
CA TYR A 246 8.41 6.70 9.37
C TYR A 246 9.23 7.54 8.38
N TRP A 247 8.67 8.65 7.90
CA TRP A 247 9.39 9.53 6.96
C TRP A 247 10.62 10.18 7.59
N ARG A 248 10.60 10.49 8.87
CA ARG A 248 11.80 10.98 9.57
C ARG A 248 12.92 9.93 9.58
N THR A 249 12.58 8.69 9.84
CA THR A 249 13.55 7.58 9.88
C THR A 249 14.10 7.26 8.49
N ILE A 250 13.24 7.09 7.49
CA ILE A 250 13.65 6.76 6.11
C ILE A 250 14.34 7.95 5.43
N GLY A 251 13.90 9.17 5.68
CA GLY A 251 14.52 10.38 5.12
C GLY A 251 15.98 10.53 5.53
N GLN A 252 16.30 10.19 6.77
CA GLN A 252 17.69 10.20 7.26
C GLN A 252 18.57 9.12 6.59
N THR A 253 18.00 7.94 6.29
CA THR A 253 18.74 6.82 5.70
C THR A 253 18.80 6.82 4.17
N ALA A 254 17.77 7.36 3.50
CA ALA A 254 17.63 7.33 2.04
C ALA A 254 17.96 8.67 1.36
N GLY A 255 18.33 9.72 2.10
CA GLY A 255 18.59 11.06 1.54
C GLY A 255 17.34 11.70 0.90
N LEU A 256 16.15 11.24 1.26
CA LEU A 256 14.89 11.79 0.76
C LEU A 256 14.55 13.07 1.52
N PRO A 257 14.12 14.16 0.83
CA PRO A 257 13.64 15.34 1.53
C PRO A 257 12.40 15.00 2.38
N PRO A 258 12.26 15.59 3.57
CA PRO A 258 11.07 15.40 4.40
C PRO A 258 9.81 15.81 3.61
N PRO A 259 8.64 15.23 3.92
CA PRO A 259 7.39 15.65 3.29
C PRO A 259 7.17 17.15 3.58
N ARG A 260 6.83 17.92 2.54
CA ARG A 260 6.37 19.31 2.74
C ARG A 260 5.06 19.24 3.53
N GLN A 261 5.00 20.04 4.59
CA GLN A 261 3.78 20.23 5.40
C GLN A 261 2.69 20.87 4.56
#